data_3799c75f47cee9cee7b38bd7607fcdde
#
_entry.id   3799c75f47cee9cee7b38bd7607fcdde
#
_cell.length_a   1.000
_cell.length_b   1.000
_cell.length_c   1.000
_cell.angle_alpha   90.00
_cell.angle_beta   90.00
_cell.angle_gamma   90.00
#
_symmetry.space_group_name_H-M   'P 1'
#
loop_
_entity.id
_entity.type
_entity.pdbx_description
1 polymer ?
#
loop_
_entity_poly.entity_id
_entity_poly.type
_entity_poly.pdbx_seq_one_letter_code
_entity_poly.pdbx_strand_id
1 'polypeptide(L)'
;GCAIGAKWSTMYTDLPQAEDTGLCEIRTDAMVLKIEHDAQGKASGVLYADAQGNQHLQKARVVCVAGNSIESPRLLLNSASNMFPDGLANSSGQVGRNYMRHMTGSVYAAFDKPVRMWRGTTMAGIIQDEARFDPSRGFVGGYELETLALGLPFMAAFLDPGAWGREFT
;
A
#
# COMPACT_ATOMS: atom_id res chain seq x y z
N GLY A 1 -6.48 16.07 5.00
CA GLY A 1 -5.40 15.95 5.95
C GLY A 1 -5.71 16.60 7.28
N CYS A 2 -5.05 16.15 8.34
CA CYS A 2 -5.16 16.70 9.66
C CYS A 2 -4.10 17.79 9.87
N ALA A 3 -4.52 19.07 9.90
CA ALA A 3 -3.59 20.20 9.99
C ALA A 3 -2.84 20.27 11.34
N ILE A 4 -3.37 19.64 12.39
CA ILE A 4 -2.77 19.61 13.73
C ILE A 4 -2.00 18.31 14.03
N GLY A 5 -1.77 17.45 13.03
CA GLY A 5 -1.02 16.22 13.21
C GLY A 5 -1.70 15.16 14.09
N ALA A 6 -3.01 15.27 14.36
CA ALA A 6 -3.73 14.34 15.24
C ALA A 6 -3.93 12.93 14.63
N LYS A 7 -3.76 12.79 13.31
CA LYS A 7 -3.78 11.48 12.66
C LYS A 7 -2.40 10.85 12.77
N TRP A 8 -2.35 9.70 13.44
CA TRP A 8 -1.11 8.92 13.51
C TRP A 8 -0.64 8.48 12.10
N SER A 9 0.64 8.56 11.88
CA SER A 9 1.33 7.93 10.76
C SER A 9 2.79 7.73 11.13
N THR A 10 3.44 6.72 10.57
CA THR A 10 4.87 6.45 10.76
C THR A 10 5.73 7.66 10.44
N MET A 11 5.36 8.44 9.43
CA MET A 11 6.08 9.65 9.02
C MET A 11 6.15 10.74 10.11
N TYR A 12 5.08 10.85 10.94
CA TYR A 12 4.99 11.91 11.95
C TYR A 12 5.38 11.45 13.36
N THR A 13 5.43 10.15 13.58
CA THR A 13 5.66 9.58 14.91
C THR A 13 6.89 8.68 14.96
N ASP A 14 6.83 7.53 14.31
CA ASP A 14 7.84 6.48 14.52
C ASP A 14 9.17 6.80 13.83
N LEU A 15 9.15 7.34 12.62
CA LEU A 15 10.38 7.65 11.89
C LEU A 15 11.21 8.74 12.57
N PRO A 16 10.64 9.90 12.97
CA PRO A 16 11.39 10.88 13.74
C PRO A 16 11.95 10.32 15.05
N GLN A 17 11.15 9.56 15.79
CA GLN A 17 11.62 8.93 17.04
C GLN A 17 12.74 7.93 16.79
N ALA A 18 12.68 7.18 15.69
CA ALA A 18 13.74 6.24 15.34
C ALA A 18 15.06 6.96 14.98
N GLU A 19 14.99 8.05 14.23
CA GLU A 19 16.15 8.89 13.90
C GLU A 19 16.75 9.54 15.15
N ASP A 20 15.92 10.03 16.08
CA ASP A 20 16.36 10.64 17.35
C ASP A 20 17.18 9.67 18.24
N THR A 21 17.02 8.36 18.04
CA THR A 21 17.87 7.36 18.72
C THR A 21 19.32 7.37 18.25
N GLY A 22 19.62 7.94 17.08
CA GLY A 22 20.92 7.86 16.42
C GLY A 22 21.25 6.46 15.87
N LEU A 23 20.32 5.50 15.92
CA LEU A 23 20.50 4.12 15.46
C LEU A 23 19.77 3.83 14.15
N CYS A 24 19.01 4.80 13.63
CA CYS A 24 18.25 4.69 12.39
C CYS A 24 18.72 5.76 11.40
N GLU A 25 18.95 5.34 10.17
CA GLU A 25 19.20 6.23 9.03
C GLU A 25 18.09 6.03 8.01
N ILE A 26 17.42 7.11 7.62
CA ILE A 26 16.46 7.11 6.52
C ILE A 26 17.17 7.65 5.28
N ARG A 27 17.27 6.82 4.25
CA ARG A 27 17.91 7.19 2.98
C ARG A 27 16.84 7.34 1.91
N THR A 28 16.58 8.57 1.51
CA THR A 28 15.72 8.92 0.37
C THR A 28 16.48 8.79 -0.95
N ASP A 29 15.76 8.86 -2.06
CA ASP A 29 16.31 8.77 -3.42
C ASP A 29 17.23 7.54 -3.62
N ALA A 30 16.85 6.44 -2.98
CA ALA A 30 17.58 5.18 -2.99
C ALA A 30 16.67 4.06 -3.51
N MET A 31 16.70 3.79 -4.81
CA MET A 31 15.95 2.73 -5.45
C MET A 31 16.67 1.40 -5.27
N VAL A 32 16.13 0.50 -4.48
CA VAL A 32 16.68 -0.85 -4.33
C VAL A 32 16.44 -1.66 -5.60
N LEU A 33 17.51 -2.12 -6.21
CA LEU A 33 17.49 -2.86 -7.48
C LEU A 33 17.52 -4.37 -7.26
N LYS A 34 18.26 -4.83 -6.24
CA LYS A 34 18.52 -6.25 -6.01
C LYS A 34 18.88 -6.51 -4.54
N ILE A 35 18.46 -7.65 -4.03
CA ILE A 35 18.95 -8.20 -2.77
C ILE A 35 20.13 -9.11 -3.09
N GLU A 36 21.25 -8.86 -2.44
CA GLU A 36 22.45 -9.67 -2.58
C GLU A 36 22.50 -10.78 -1.51
N HIS A 37 23.10 -11.90 -1.85
CA HIS A 37 23.30 -13.04 -0.96
C HIS A 37 24.76 -13.52 -0.99
N ASP A 38 25.17 -14.21 0.06
CA ASP A 38 26.47 -14.88 0.15
C ASP A 38 26.48 -16.24 -0.60
N ALA A 39 27.63 -16.92 -0.55
CA ALA A 39 27.79 -18.23 -1.16
C ALA A 39 26.95 -19.34 -0.49
N GLN A 40 26.40 -19.10 0.69
CA GLN A 40 25.50 -19.98 1.42
C GLN A 40 24.01 -19.65 1.19
N GLY A 41 23.72 -18.64 0.35
CA GLY A 41 22.37 -18.20 0.02
C GLY A 41 21.72 -17.32 1.09
N LYS A 42 22.49 -16.82 2.07
CA LYS A 42 21.96 -15.88 3.08
C LYS A 42 22.05 -14.46 2.56
N ALA A 43 21.03 -13.65 2.83
CA ALA A 43 21.05 -12.23 2.49
C ALA A 43 22.29 -11.55 3.08
N SER A 44 22.98 -10.76 2.27
CA SER A 44 24.22 -10.07 2.64
C SER A 44 24.13 -8.55 2.50
N GLY A 45 23.09 -8.06 1.84
CA GLY A 45 22.84 -6.64 1.62
C GLY A 45 21.88 -6.37 0.47
N VAL A 46 21.86 -5.14 0.03
CA VAL A 46 21.08 -4.69 -1.13
C VAL A 46 21.94 -3.83 -2.06
N LEU A 47 21.72 -3.98 -3.34
CA LEU A 47 22.20 -3.07 -4.37
C LEU A 47 21.12 -2.01 -4.61
N TYR A 48 21.45 -0.74 -4.52
CA TYR A 48 20.53 0.35 -4.80
C TYR A 48 21.14 1.40 -5.73
N ALA A 49 20.30 2.13 -6.45
CA ALA A 49 20.71 3.29 -7.25
C ALA A 49 20.33 4.58 -6.52
N ASP A 50 21.21 5.57 -6.57
CA ASP A 50 20.93 6.94 -6.11
C ASP A 50 20.15 7.75 -7.16
N ALA A 51 19.84 9.01 -6.86
CA ALA A 51 19.12 9.91 -7.76
C ALA A 51 19.85 10.17 -9.10
N GLN A 52 21.16 9.95 -9.15
CA GLN A 52 22.00 10.09 -10.35
C GLN A 52 22.13 8.78 -11.13
N GLY A 53 21.57 7.69 -10.61
CA GLY A 53 21.65 6.35 -11.20
C GLY A 53 22.93 5.59 -10.85
N ASN A 54 23.80 6.13 -9.99
CA ASN A 54 24.98 5.40 -9.52
C ASN A 54 24.55 4.25 -8.59
N GLN A 55 25.21 3.10 -8.74
CA GLN A 55 24.90 1.92 -7.96
C GLN A 55 25.79 1.82 -6.72
N HIS A 56 25.17 1.48 -5.61
CA HIS A 56 25.80 1.34 -4.31
C HIS A 56 25.38 0.04 -3.64
N LEU A 57 26.32 -0.57 -2.92
CA LEU A 57 26.06 -1.76 -2.12
C LEU A 57 25.93 -1.38 -0.64
N GLN A 58 24.75 -1.58 -0.07
CA GLN A 58 24.53 -1.50 1.37
C GLN A 58 24.54 -2.90 1.97
N LYS A 59 25.58 -3.20 2.75
CA LYS A 59 25.68 -4.47 3.47
C LYS A 59 24.71 -4.51 4.65
N ALA A 60 24.07 -5.66 4.85
CA ALA A 60 23.17 -5.90 5.97
C ALA A 60 23.16 -7.39 6.34
N ARG A 61 22.98 -7.70 7.64
CA ARG A 61 22.78 -9.07 8.12
C ARG A 61 21.34 -9.55 7.95
N VAL A 62 20.41 -8.62 7.88
CA VAL A 62 18.98 -8.87 7.67
C VAL A 62 18.47 -7.84 6.68
N VAL A 63 17.63 -8.27 5.74
CA VAL A 63 16.95 -7.40 4.79
C VAL A 63 15.44 -7.61 4.96
N CYS A 64 14.74 -6.56 5.37
CA CYS A 64 13.27 -6.56 5.44
C CYS A 64 12.69 -6.01 4.15
N VAL A 65 11.93 -6.82 3.41
CA VAL A 65 11.28 -6.42 2.16
C VAL A 65 9.86 -5.95 2.47
N ALA A 66 9.66 -4.65 2.46
CA ALA A 66 8.40 -4.00 2.84
C ALA A 66 7.91 -3.01 1.76
N GLY A 67 8.13 -3.32 0.49
CA GLY A 67 7.82 -2.43 -0.65
C GLY A 67 6.40 -2.55 -1.19
N ASN A 68 5.46 -3.12 -0.45
CA ASN A 68 4.06 -3.43 -0.83
C ASN A 68 3.87 -4.71 -1.67
N SER A 69 2.62 -5.00 -2.03
CA SER A 69 2.21 -6.24 -2.73
C SER A 69 2.71 -6.34 -4.18
N ILE A 70 3.16 -5.24 -4.78
CA ILE A 70 3.68 -5.19 -6.16
C ILE A 70 5.20 -5.13 -6.15
N GLU A 71 5.77 -4.18 -5.41
CA GLU A 71 7.21 -3.93 -5.43
C GLU A 71 8.02 -4.99 -4.68
N SER A 72 7.49 -5.55 -3.59
CA SER A 72 8.17 -6.63 -2.87
C SER A 72 8.39 -7.87 -3.75
N PRO A 73 7.38 -8.45 -4.40
CA PRO A 73 7.61 -9.58 -5.30
C PRO A 73 8.45 -9.19 -6.52
N ARG A 74 8.31 -7.99 -7.07
CA ARG A 74 9.15 -7.52 -8.16
C ARG A 74 10.64 -7.51 -7.77
N LEU A 75 10.96 -6.99 -6.58
CA LEU A 75 12.33 -6.99 -6.07
C LEU A 75 12.87 -8.41 -5.86
N LEU A 76 12.06 -9.32 -5.31
CA LEU A 76 12.47 -10.72 -5.13
C LEU A 76 12.76 -11.41 -6.47
N LEU A 77 11.93 -11.20 -7.49
CA LEU A 77 12.14 -11.74 -8.83
C LEU A 77 13.37 -11.13 -9.52
N ASN A 78 13.57 -9.82 -9.40
CA ASN A 78 14.73 -9.11 -9.94
C ASN A 78 16.05 -9.51 -9.23
N SER A 79 15.95 -10.14 -8.06
CA SER A 79 17.11 -10.63 -7.30
C SER A 79 17.57 -12.02 -7.72
N ALA A 80 17.22 -12.45 -8.94
CA ALA A 80 17.67 -13.71 -9.51
C ALA A 80 19.22 -13.80 -9.58
N SER A 81 19.72 -15.01 -9.42
CA SER A 81 21.15 -15.34 -9.48
C SER A 81 21.35 -16.78 -9.96
N ASN A 82 22.60 -17.21 -10.15
CA ASN A 82 22.88 -18.62 -10.48
C ASN A 82 22.38 -19.60 -9.41
N MET A 83 22.34 -19.19 -8.15
CA MET A 83 21.82 -20.01 -7.04
C MET A 83 20.30 -19.97 -6.97
N PHE A 84 19.68 -18.86 -7.35
CA PHE A 84 18.25 -18.62 -7.33
C PHE A 84 17.76 -18.14 -8.70
N PRO A 85 17.73 -18.99 -9.72
CA PRO A 85 17.45 -18.57 -11.09
C PRO A 85 16.05 -17.97 -11.28
N ASP A 86 15.10 -18.37 -10.46
CA ASP A 86 13.69 -17.89 -10.51
C ASP A 86 13.40 -16.74 -9.52
N GLY A 87 14.46 -16.12 -8.99
CA GLY A 87 14.34 -15.08 -7.97
C GLY A 87 14.44 -15.61 -6.53
N LEU A 88 14.60 -14.69 -5.58
CA LEU A 88 14.69 -15.02 -4.16
C LEU A 88 13.32 -15.44 -3.59
N ALA A 89 13.35 -16.34 -2.60
CA ALA A 89 12.18 -16.86 -1.89
C ALA A 89 11.11 -17.49 -2.82
N ASN A 90 11.47 -17.91 -4.03
CA ASN A 90 10.53 -18.38 -5.07
C ASN A 90 10.63 -19.87 -5.37
N SER A 91 11.06 -20.69 -4.43
CA SER A 91 11.12 -22.16 -4.61
C SER A 91 9.75 -22.81 -4.89
N SER A 92 8.67 -22.16 -4.48
CA SER A 92 7.29 -22.56 -4.77
C SER A 92 6.78 -22.08 -6.13
N GLY A 93 7.47 -21.16 -6.81
CA GLY A 93 7.01 -20.49 -8.02
C GLY A 93 5.82 -19.55 -7.82
N GLN A 94 5.52 -19.14 -6.57
CA GLN A 94 4.34 -18.33 -6.24
C GLN A 94 4.63 -16.85 -6.10
N VAL A 95 5.89 -16.43 -6.04
CA VAL A 95 6.26 -15.00 -5.93
C VAL A 95 5.73 -14.23 -7.14
N GLY A 96 4.97 -13.16 -6.88
CA GLY A 96 4.36 -12.31 -7.90
C GLY A 96 3.11 -12.88 -8.57
N ARG A 97 2.63 -14.06 -8.14
CA ARG A 97 1.40 -14.67 -8.65
C ARG A 97 0.21 -14.41 -7.73
N ASN A 98 -0.99 -14.56 -8.30
CA ASN A 98 -2.26 -14.50 -7.57
C ASN A 98 -2.47 -13.17 -6.82
N TYR A 99 -1.99 -12.06 -7.40
CA TYR A 99 -2.28 -10.74 -6.86
C TYR A 99 -3.79 -10.50 -6.89
N MET A 100 -4.36 -10.23 -5.72
CA MET A 100 -5.78 -9.94 -5.56
C MET A 100 -5.94 -8.56 -4.93
N ARG A 101 -6.63 -7.68 -5.64
CA ARG A 101 -7.02 -6.38 -5.11
C ARG A 101 -8.43 -6.47 -4.53
N HIS A 102 -8.78 -5.54 -3.64
CA HIS A 102 -10.14 -5.40 -3.14
C HIS A 102 -11.14 -5.32 -4.30
N MET A 103 -12.18 -6.14 -4.25
CA MET A 103 -13.37 -5.94 -5.07
C MET A 103 -14.25 -4.91 -4.37
N THR A 104 -14.47 -3.77 -5.00
CA THR A 104 -15.23 -2.67 -4.43
C THR A 104 -16.43 -2.37 -5.30
N GLY A 105 -17.63 -2.49 -4.74
CA GLY A 105 -18.85 -1.93 -5.28
C GLY A 105 -19.14 -0.60 -4.59
N SER A 106 -19.54 0.42 -5.33
CA SER A 106 -19.89 1.72 -4.77
C SER A 106 -21.39 1.97 -4.91
N VAL A 107 -22.02 2.43 -3.83
CA VAL A 107 -23.41 2.88 -3.82
C VAL A 107 -23.44 4.35 -3.46
N TYR A 108 -24.04 5.14 -4.32
CA TYR A 108 -24.20 6.58 -4.11
C TYR A 108 -25.67 6.86 -3.80
N ALA A 109 -25.90 7.65 -2.77
CA ALA A 109 -27.24 8.04 -2.36
C ALA A 109 -27.38 9.56 -2.30
N ALA A 110 -28.45 10.08 -2.92
CA ALA A 110 -28.87 11.46 -2.75
C ALA A 110 -29.93 11.52 -1.65
N PHE A 111 -29.84 12.51 -0.77
CA PHE A 111 -30.74 12.71 0.35
C PHE A 111 -31.50 14.04 0.17
N ASP A 112 -32.75 14.08 0.61
CA ASP A 112 -33.60 15.30 0.60
C ASP A 112 -33.03 16.41 1.52
N LYS A 113 -32.18 16.03 2.48
CA LYS A 113 -31.52 16.96 3.41
C LYS A 113 -30.04 17.04 3.12
N PRO A 114 -29.41 18.22 3.24
CA PRO A 114 -27.96 18.37 3.06
C PRO A 114 -27.16 17.47 3.99
N VAL A 115 -26.40 16.54 3.43
CA VAL A 115 -25.40 15.74 4.14
C VAL A 115 -24.07 16.45 4.04
N ARG A 116 -23.61 17.04 5.14
CA ARG A 116 -22.39 17.85 5.18
C ARG A 116 -21.15 16.98 5.35
N MET A 117 -20.92 16.05 4.46
CA MET A 117 -19.86 15.05 4.54
C MET A 117 -18.44 15.67 4.55
N TRP A 118 -18.27 16.89 4.06
CA TRP A 118 -16.97 17.60 4.08
C TRP A 118 -16.51 18.05 5.46
N ARG A 119 -17.40 17.99 6.46
CA ARG A 119 -17.07 18.40 7.85
C ARG A 119 -16.43 17.29 8.68
N GLY A 120 -16.42 16.06 8.17
CA GLY A 120 -15.87 14.90 8.84
C GLY A 120 -14.58 14.38 8.21
N THR A 121 -14.16 13.21 8.68
CA THR A 121 -13.09 12.44 8.05
C THR A 121 -13.59 11.79 6.77
N THR A 122 -12.68 11.48 5.85
CA THR A 122 -13.01 10.87 4.56
C THR A 122 -13.69 9.51 4.72
N MET A 123 -13.32 8.77 5.76
CA MET A 123 -13.91 7.47 6.14
C MET A 123 -14.25 7.55 7.62
N ALA A 124 -15.52 7.63 7.94
CA ALA A 124 -16.01 7.88 9.29
C ALA A 124 -16.74 6.69 9.91
N GLY A 125 -17.16 5.71 9.13
CA GLY A 125 -17.87 4.54 9.61
C GLY A 125 -17.57 3.30 8.80
N ILE A 126 -17.59 2.17 9.47
CA ILE A 126 -17.44 0.85 8.89
C ILE A 126 -18.44 -0.10 9.53
N ILE A 127 -19.08 -0.94 8.74
CA ILE A 127 -19.98 -2.00 9.19
C ILE A 127 -19.33 -3.32 8.78
N GLN A 128 -19.04 -4.17 9.76
CA GLN A 128 -18.33 -5.43 9.58
C GLN A 128 -19.14 -6.67 9.97
N ASP A 129 -20.45 -6.52 10.13
CA ASP A 129 -21.34 -7.62 10.53
C ASP A 129 -21.24 -8.81 9.57
N GLU A 130 -20.97 -8.53 8.30
CA GLU A 130 -20.88 -9.50 7.22
C GLU A 130 -19.43 -9.87 6.83
N ALA A 131 -18.44 -9.45 7.59
CA ALA A 131 -17.01 -9.68 7.28
C ALA A 131 -16.59 -11.16 7.43
N ARG A 132 -17.33 -11.95 8.21
CA ARG A 132 -17.05 -13.38 8.38
C ARG A 132 -17.63 -14.20 7.25
N PHE A 133 -16.90 -15.27 6.88
CA PHE A 133 -17.40 -16.24 5.93
C PHE A 133 -18.66 -16.93 6.47
N ASP A 134 -19.71 -16.97 5.66
CA ASP A 134 -20.94 -17.70 5.93
C ASP A 134 -21.33 -18.49 4.66
N PRO A 135 -21.29 -19.83 4.71
CA PRO A 135 -21.58 -20.68 3.55
C PRO A 135 -23.02 -20.54 3.05
N SER A 136 -23.97 -20.07 3.89
CA SER A 136 -25.37 -19.87 3.47
C SER A 136 -25.54 -18.76 2.44
N ARG A 137 -24.57 -17.87 2.28
CA ARG A 137 -24.62 -16.75 1.34
C ARG A 137 -24.35 -17.12 -0.12
N GLY A 138 -23.84 -18.33 -0.37
CA GLY A 138 -23.54 -18.80 -1.74
C GLY A 138 -22.30 -18.20 -2.38
N PHE A 139 -21.44 -17.52 -1.63
CA PHE A 139 -20.12 -17.08 -2.04
C PHE A 139 -19.08 -17.31 -0.95
N VAL A 140 -17.80 -17.33 -1.33
CA VAL A 140 -16.67 -17.51 -0.40
C VAL A 140 -16.19 -16.15 0.09
N GLY A 141 -15.98 -16.03 1.40
CA GLY A 141 -15.51 -14.81 2.04
C GLY A 141 -16.61 -14.03 2.72
N GLY A 142 -16.35 -12.76 2.98
CA GLY A 142 -17.27 -11.79 3.57
C GLY A 142 -17.09 -10.43 2.90
N TYR A 143 -17.84 -9.45 3.35
CA TYR A 143 -17.71 -8.06 2.91
C TYR A 143 -17.88 -7.10 4.09
N GLU A 144 -17.46 -5.88 3.90
CA GLU A 144 -17.70 -4.76 4.80
C GLU A 144 -18.24 -3.57 4.03
N LEU A 145 -18.95 -2.71 4.72
CA LEU A 145 -19.47 -1.46 4.17
C LEU A 145 -18.69 -0.32 4.80
N GLU A 146 -18.03 0.46 3.98
CA GLU A 146 -17.31 1.65 4.40
C GLU A 146 -18.06 2.90 3.96
N THR A 147 -18.20 3.87 4.87
CA THR A 147 -18.70 5.19 4.47
C THR A 147 -17.55 6.00 3.88
N LEU A 148 -17.77 6.55 2.70
CA LEU A 148 -16.76 7.31 1.98
C LEU A 148 -17.26 8.71 1.64
N ALA A 149 -16.61 9.73 2.18
CA ALA A 149 -16.81 11.13 1.84
C ALA A 149 -15.67 11.62 0.97
N LEU A 150 -15.79 11.47 -0.34
CA LEU A 150 -14.84 12.01 -1.31
C LEU A 150 -15.14 13.49 -1.60
N GLY A 151 -14.11 14.24 -2.01
CA GLY A 151 -14.30 15.60 -2.50
C GLY A 151 -15.24 15.60 -3.71
N LEU A 152 -16.22 16.48 -3.72
CA LEU A 152 -17.26 16.54 -4.77
C LEU A 152 -16.69 16.56 -6.20
N PRO A 153 -15.60 17.31 -6.52
CA PRO A 153 -15.02 17.28 -7.87
C PRO A 153 -14.47 15.91 -8.27
N PHE A 154 -13.97 15.14 -7.30
CA PHE A 154 -13.47 13.79 -7.56
C PHE A 154 -14.61 12.79 -7.76
N MET A 155 -15.69 12.94 -6.99
CA MET A 155 -16.90 12.13 -7.18
C MET A 155 -17.56 12.41 -8.52
N ALA A 156 -17.59 13.67 -8.97
CA ALA A 156 -18.10 14.06 -10.26
C ALA A 156 -17.45 13.33 -11.43
N ALA A 157 -16.16 13.00 -11.31
CA ALA A 157 -15.44 12.26 -12.35
C ALA A 157 -15.90 10.80 -12.51
N PHE A 158 -16.59 10.24 -11.52
CA PHE A 158 -17.12 8.87 -11.54
C PHE A 158 -18.62 8.78 -11.80
N LEU A 159 -19.33 9.91 -11.80
CA LEU A 159 -20.75 9.98 -12.07
C LEU A 159 -20.96 10.51 -13.49
N ASP A 160 -22.22 10.65 -13.91
CA ASP A 160 -22.55 11.04 -15.28
C ASP A 160 -21.78 12.30 -15.74
N PRO A 161 -20.94 12.21 -16.80
CA PRO A 161 -20.18 13.36 -17.30
C PRO A 161 -21.06 14.50 -17.86
N GLY A 162 -22.37 14.31 -17.97
CA GLY A 162 -23.32 15.35 -18.35
C GLY A 162 -23.76 16.28 -17.22
N ALA A 163 -23.55 15.88 -15.95
CA ALA A 163 -23.99 16.64 -14.78
C ALA A 163 -22.82 17.39 -14.12
N TRP A 164 -22.70 18.69 -14.40
CA TRP A 164 -21.64 19.54 -13.84
C TRP A 164 -22.22 20.71 -13.03
N GLY A 165 -21.52 21.15 -12.02
CA GLY A 165 -21.83 22.36 -11.27
C GLY A 165 -23.00 22.19 -10.29
N ARG A 166 -24.03 23.04 -10.41
CA ARG A 166 -25.16 23.08 -9.45
C ARG A 166 -25.98 21.81 -9.41
N GLU A 167 -26.10 21.11 -10.50
CA GLU A 167 -26.84 19.84 -10.56
C GLU A 167 -26.15 18.73 -9.76
N PHE A 168 -24.88 18.96 -9.42
CA PHE A 168 -24.03 18.04 -8.69
C PHE A 168 -23.95 18.34 -7.20
N THR A 169 -24.26 19.56 -6.79
CA THR A 169 -24.16 20.04 -5.40
C THR A 169 -25.54 20.13 -4.74
#